data_34a6c6a698feecbb5b5d383ea4c655a0
#
_entry.id   34a6c6a698feecbb5b5d383ea4c655a0
#
_cell.length_a   1.000
_cell.length_b   1.000
_cell.length_c   1.000
_cell.angle_alpha   90.00
_cell.angle_beta   90.00
_cell.angle_gamma   90.00
#
_symmetry.space_group_name_H-M   'P 1'
#
loop_
_entity.id
_entity.type
_entity.pdbx_description
1 polymer ?
#
loop_
_entity_poly.entity_id
_entity_poly.type
_entity_poly.pdbx_seq_one_letter_code
_entity_poly.pdbx_strand_id
1 'polypeptide(L)'
;LLEICNEVLLEVRTPESWKEAYITLIPEEGADANQIKNYRPISFLNSDYKIFTMVMAERLKKVLNDRIHPDQNWFLPTRQIRYNTRTIIDILEYYELHPGNQVALVFLDAQKAFNNLN
;
A
#
# COMPACT_ATOMS: atom_id res chain seq x y z
N LEU A 1 -16.55 -4.94 21.87
CA LEU A 1 -15.87 -4.40 20.69
C LEU A 1 -16.55 -3.14 20.15
N LEU A 2 -17.88 -3.15 19.92
CA LEU A 2 -18.60 -1.98 19.40
C LEU A 2 -18.46 -0.76 20.32
N GLU A 3 -18.56 -0.94 21.62
CA GLU A 3 -18.38 0.13 22.62
C GLU A 3 -16.97 0.72 22.52
N ILE A 4 -15.93 -0.12 22.48
CA ILE A 4 -14.53 0.32 22.32
C ILE A 4 -14.35 1.09 21.01
N CYS A 5 -14.91 0.61 19.92
CA CYS A 5 -14.83 1.30 18.63
C CYS A 5 -15.48 2.69 18.67
N ASN A 6 -16.64 2.80 19.31
CA ASN A 6 -17.34 4.08 19.49
C ASN A 6 -16.55 5.04 20.38
N GLU A 7 -15.99 4.55 21.48
CA GLU A 7 -15.13 5.33 22.38
C GLU A 7 -13.90 5.88 21.64
N VAL A 8 -13.22 5.02 20.85
CA VAL A 8 -12.07 5.44 20.03
C VAL A 8 -12.46 6.54 19.04
N LEU A 9 -13.64 6.44 18.41
CA LEU A 9 -14.11 7.44 17.45
C LEU A 9 -14.51 8.78 18.09
N LEU A 10 -15.03 8.74 19.32
CA LEU A 10 -15.52 9.94 20.04
C LEU A 10 -14.39 10.63 20.81
N GLU A 11 -13.56 9.86 21.49
CA GLU A 11 -12.57 10.39 22.42
C GLU A 11 -11.16 10.47 21.80
N VAL A 12 -10.96 9.89 20.61
CA VAL A 12 -9.66 9.79 19.91
C VAL A 12 -8.60 9.10 20.80
N ARG A 13 -9.04 8.23 21.70
CA ARG A 13 -8.18 7.45 22.59
C ARG A 13 -8.21 5.99 22.20
N THR A 14 -7.05 5.44 21.88
CA THR A 14 -6.90 4.01 21.60
C THR A 14 -6.56 3.25 22.88
N PRO A 15 -7.09 2.03 23.09
CA PRO A 15 -6.66 1.13 24.16
C PRO A 15 -5.15 0.87 24.10
N GLU A 16 -4.49 0.73 25.25
CA GLU A 16 -3.05 0.46 25.29
C GLU A 16 -2.67 -0.84 24.54
N SER A 17 -3.52 -1.87 24.63
CA SER A 17 -3.33 -3.13 23.92
C SER A 17 -3.31 -2.98 22.38
N TRP A 18 -3.83 -1.89 21.82
CA TRP A 18 -3.78 -1.63 20.38
C TRP A 18 -2.45 -1.01 19.94
N LYS A 19 -1.67 -0.49 20.89
CA LYS A 19 -0.32 0.07 20.63
C LYS A 19 0.76 -1.02 20.62
N GLU A 20 0.43 -2.23 21.07
CA GLU A 20 1.35 -3.35 21.13
C GLU A 20 1.30 -4.18 19.85
N ALA A 21 2.45 -4.61 19.37
CA ALA A 21 2.58 -5.49 18.22
C ALA A 21 3.72 -6.48 18.41
N TYR A 22 3.52 -7.71 17.94
CA TYR A 22 4.62 -8.66 17.78
C TYR A 22 5.20 -8.51 16.39
N ILE A 23 6.51 -8.25 16.31
CA ILE A 23 7.21 -8.11 15.03
C ILE A 23 7.95 -9.41 14.72
N THR A 24 7.64 -9.99 13.57
CA THR A 24 8.35 -11.14 13.01
C THR A 24 9.14 -10.70 11.77
N LEU A 25 10.36 -11.19 11.68
CA LEU A 25 11.23 -10.90 10.54
C LEU A 25 11.17 -12.05 9.53
N ILE A 26 10.81 -11.76 8.29
CA ILE A 26 10.81 -12.72 7.18
C ILE A 26 11.98 -12.39 6.25
N PRO A 27 12.89 -13.37 6.00
CA PRO A 27 13.98 -13.16 5.06
C PRO A 27 13.45 -12.97 3.64
N GLU A 28 14.09 -12.10 2.88
CA GLU A 28 13.84 -11.97 1.45
C GLU A 28 14.42 -13.17 0.70
N GLU A 29 13.66 -13.70 -0.24
CA GLU A 29 14.04 -14.89 -0.99
C GLU A 29 15.34 -14.66 -1.79
N GLY A 30 16.30 -15.58 -1.64
CA GLY A 30 17.60 -15.48 -2.33
C GLY A 30 18.59 -14.45 -1.76
N ALA A 31 18.23 -13.74 -0.68
CA ALA A 31 19.10 -12.77 -0.03
C ALA A 31 19.95 -13.41 1.10
N ASP A 32 21.08 -12.78 1.43
CA ASP A 32 21.94 -13.19 2.53
C ASP A 32 21.21 -13.03 3.88
N ALA A 33 20.89 -14.16 4.52
CA ALA A 33 20.19 -14.19 5.80
C ALA A 33 20.99 -13.63 6.98
N ASN A 34 22.30 -13.41 6.83
CA ASN A 34 23.13 -12.80 7.88
C ASN A 34 22.98 -11.27 7.96
N GLN A 35 22.28 -10.67 7.02
CA GLN A 35 22.09 -9.22 6.97
C GLN A 35 20.64 -8.83 7.28
N ILE A 36 20.46 -8.08 8.36
CA ILE A 36 19.13 -7.65 8.82
C ILE A 36 18.37 -6.80 7.80
N LYS A 37 19.06 -6.08 6.93
CA LYS A 37 18.47 -5.30 5.84
C LYS A 37 17.67 -6.15 4.83
N ASN A 38 17.99 -7.45 4.76
CA ASN A 38 17.36 -8.42 3.88
C ASN A 38 16.13 -9.09 4.51
N TYR A 39 15.63 -8.55 5.62
CA TYR A 39 14.42 -9.02 6.28
C TYR A 39 13.30 -8.00 6.13
N ARG A 40 12.08 -8.53 5.98
CA ARG A 40 10.85 -7.74 6.01
C ARG A 40 10.21 -7.87 7.38
N PRO A 41 10.04 -6.77 8.14
CA PRO A 41 9.30 -6.81 9.39
C PRO A 41 7.81 -6.96 9.11
N ILE A 42 7.18 -7.93 9.74
CA ILE A 42 5.72 -8.10 9.73
C ILE A 42 5.21 -7.91 11.14
N SER A 43 4.28 -7.00 11.32
CA SER A 43 3.66 -6.71 12.61
C SER A 43 2.36 -7.50 12.79
N PHE A 44 2.30 -8.28 13.85
CA PHE A 44 1.08 -8.94 14.30
C PHE A 44 0.39 -8.05 15.31
N LEU A 45 -0.70 -7.45 14.89
CA LEU A 45 -1.52 -6.54 15.68
C LEU A 45 -2.66 -7.28 16.38
N ASN A 46 -3.19 -6.67 17.43
CA ASN A 46 -4.39 -7.13 18.12
C ASN A 46 -5.56 -7.32 17.14
N SER A 47 -6.34 -8.39 17.33
CA SER A 47 -7.45 -8.74 16.45
C SER A 47 -8.55 -7.69 16.43
N ASP A 48 -8.85 -7.08 17.58
CA ASP A 48 -9.85 -6.02 17.71
C ASP A 48 -9.43 -4.77 16.94
N TYR A 49 -8.13 -4.44 17.00
CA TYR A 49 -7.57 -3.34 16.21
C TYR A 49 -7.67 -3.62 14.71
N LYS A 50 -7.40 -4.84 14.28
CA LYS A 50 -7.53 -5.24 12.86
C LYS A 50 -8.98 -5.08 12.37
N ILE A 51 -9.96 -5.48 13.18
CA ILE A 51 -11.38 -5.32 12.83
C ILE A 51 -11.74 -3.85 12.72
N PHE A 52 -11.33 -3.04 13.68
CA PHE A 52 -11.57 -1.59 13.67
C PHE A 52 -10.97 -0.94 12.43
N THR A 53 -9.70 -1.19 12.13
CA THR A 53 -9.02 -0.62 10.97
C THR A 53 -9.62 -1.10 9.65
N MET A 54 -10.09 -2.35 9.57
CA MET A 54 -10.81 -2.87 8.39
C MET A 54 -12.10 -2.10 8.15
N VAL A 55 -12.91 -1.85 9.19
CA VAL A 55 -14.13 -1.05 9.08
C VAL A 55 -13.82 0.37 8.62
N MET A 56 -12.77 0.98 9.17
CA MET A 56 -12.33 2.32 8.76
C MET A 56 -11.85 2.35 7.32
N ALA A 57 -11.10 1.34 6.89
CA ALA A 57 -10.64 1.20 5.51
C ALA A 57 -11.82 1.08 4.52
N GLU A 58 -12.86 0.28 4.87
CA GLU A 58 -14.06 0.16 4.03
C GLU A 58 -14.85 1.48 3.92
N ARG A 59 -14.90 2.28 4.99
CA ARG A 59 -15.48 3.62 4.93
C ARG A 59 -14.67 4.56 4.04
N LEU A 60 -13.34 4.52 4.17
CA LEU A 60 -12.42 5.35 3.41
C LEU A 60 -12.47 5.04 1.91
N LYS A 61 -12.56 3.76 1.53
CA LYS A 61 -12.68 3.32 0.14
C LYS A 61 -13.80 4.02 -0.63
N LYS A 62 -14.88 4.40 0.04
CA LYS A 62 -16.02 5.08 -0.60
C LYS A 62 -15.68 6.47 -1.15
N VAL A 63 -14.70 7.14 -0.57
CA VAL A 63 -14.30 8.49 -0.95
C VAL A 63 -12.94 8.55 -1.67
N LEU A 64 -12.18 7.46 -1.66
CA LEU A 64 -10.83 7.44 -2.22
C LEU A 64 -10.81 7.64 -3.74
N ASN A 65 -11.78 7.07 -4.46
CA ASN A 65 -11.83 7.19 -5.92
C ASN A 65 -11.93 8.62 -6.41
N ASP A 66 -12.55 9.52 -5.62
CA ASP A 66 -12.74 10.93 -5.95
C ASP A 66 -11.53 11.79 -5.55
N ARG A 67 -10.63 11.25 -4.73
CA ARG A 67 -9.50 11.98 -4.15
C ARG A 67 -8.15 11.54 -4.70
N ILE A 68 -8.05 10.32 -5.17
CA ILE A 68 -6.79 9.74 -5.63
C ILE A 68 -6.68 9.87 -7.15
N HIS A 69 -5.48 10.25 -7.62
CA HIS A 69 -5.18 10.46 -9.03
C HIS A 69 -5.66 9.27 -9.90
N PRO A 70 -6.21 9.51 -11.09
CA PRO A 70 -6.72 8.45 -11.97
C PRO A 70 -5.71 7.35 -12.30
N ASP A 71 -4.43 7.67 -12.40
CA ASP A 71 -3.36 6.71 -12.75
C ASP A 71 -3.01 5.74 -11.61
N GLN A 72 -3.47 6.01 -10.38
CA GLN A 72 -3.31 5.09 -9.26
C GLN A 72 -4.37 3.99 -9.36
N ASN A 73 -4.01 2.86 -9.93
CA ASN A 73 -4.91 1.73 -10.19
C ASN A 73 -4.76 0.55 -9.21
N TRP A 74 -3.87 0.65 -8.21
CA TRP A 74 -3.64 -0.42 -7.26
C TRP A 74 -4.42 -0.19 -5.97
N PHE A 75 -4.98 -1.26 -5.40
CA PHE A 75 -5.74 -1.30 -4.14
C PHE A 75 -7.03 -0.45 -4.07
N LEU A 76 -7.48 0.14 -5.16
CA LEU A 76 -8.69 0.94 -5.19
C LEU A 76 -9.87 0.16 -5.78
N PRO A 77 -11.09 0.35 -5.27
CA PRO A 77 -12.29 -0.26 -5.84
C PRO A 77 -12.43 0.10 -7.32
N THR A 78 -12.85 -0.86 -8.12
CA THR A 78 -13.08 -0.72 -9.57
C THR A 78 -11.87 -0.42 -10.45
N ARG A 79 -10.71 -0.13 -9.88
CA ARG A 79 -9.47 0.12 -10.63
C ARG A 79 -8.63 -1.16 -10.73
N GLN A 80 -7.89 -1.30 -11.83
CA GLN A 80 -7.07 -2.48 -12.10
C GLN A 80 -5.72 -2.09 -12.69
N ILE A 81 -4.65 -2.70 -12.15
CA ILE A 81 -3.26 -2.45 -12.59
C ILE A 81 -3.05 -2.68 -14.09
N ARG A 82 -3.87 -3.54 -14.72
CA ARG A 82 -3.80 -3.79 -16.16
C ARG A 82 -3.95 -2.53 -17.01
N TYR A 83 -4.62 -1.49 -16.52
CA TYR A 83 -4.74 -0.22 -17.24
C TYR A 83 -3.38 0.48 -17.35
N ASN A 84 -2.58 0.46 -16.29
CA ASN A 84 -1.23 1.03 -16.33
C ASN A 84 -0.34 0.25 -17.29
N THR A 85 -0.42 -1.09 -17.26
CA THR A 85 0.33 -1.95 -18.19
C THR A 85 -0.07 -1.66 -19.64
N ARG A 86 -1.38 -1.52 -19.90
CA ARG A 86 -1.85 -1.20 -21.27
C ARG A 86 -1.37 0.18 -21.72
N THR A 87 -1.40 1.19 -20.85
CA THR A 87 -0.88 2.52 -21.17
C THR A 87 0.60 2.47 -21.57
N ILE A 88 1.42 1.68 -20.87
CA ILE A 88 2.85 1.52 -21.21
C ILE A 88 2.98 0.87 -22.59
N ILE A 89 2.20 -0.18 -22.90
CA ILE A 89 2.23 -0.85 -24.20
C ILE A 89 1.82 0.13 -25.30
N ASP A 90 0.74 0.89 -25.11
CA ASP A 90 0.25 1.88 -26.08
C ASP A 90 1.32 2.97 -26.36
N ILE A 91 2.04 3.40 -25.33
CA ILE A 91 3.18 4.35 -25.48
C ILE A 91 4.28 3.71 -26.34
N LEU A 92 4.69 2.48 -26.05
CA LEU A 92 5.72 1.79 -26.80
C LEU A 92 5.32 1.61 -28.28
N GLU A 93 4.10 1.11 -28.53
CA GLU A 93 3.57 0.94 -29.89
C GLU A 93 3.53 2.28 -30.65
N TYR A 94 3.14 3.37 -29.99
CA TYR A 94 3.14 4.71 -30.61
C TYR A 94 4.55 5.13 -31.06
N TYR A 95 5.57 4.97 -30.21
CA TYR A 95 6.94 5.38 -30.54
C TYR A 95 7.62 4.44 -31.53
N GLU A 96 7.27 3.17 -31.58
CA GLU A 96 7.71 2.25 -32.64
C GLU A 96 7.24 2.71 -34.02
N LEU A 97 6.01 3.24 -34.11
CA LEU A 97 5.43 3.78 -35.35
C LEU A 97 5.96 5.19 -35.71
N HIS A 98 6.61 5.87 -34.77
CA HIS A 98 7.10 7.23 -34.95
C HIS A 98 8.60 7.34 -34.61
N PRO A 99 9.51 6.72 -35.40
CA PRO A 99 10.93 6.59 -35.07
C PRO A 99 11.68 7.94 -35.02
N GLY A 100 11.08 9.03 -35.51
CA GLY A 100 11.63 10.37 -35.37
C GLY A 100 11.50 10.97 -33.96
N ASN A 101 10.66 10.37 -33.11
CA ASN A 101 10.44 10.81 -31.74
C ASN A 101 11.21 9.90 -30.78
N GLN A 102 11.82 10.49 -29.77
CA GLN A 102 12.52 9.72 -28.71
C GLN A 102 11.69 9.70 -27.44
N VAL A 103 11.67 8.55 -26.76
CA VAL A 103 11.04 8.37 -25.46
C VAL A 103 11.99 7.64 -24.52
N ALA A 104 11.97 8.02 -23.26
CA ALA A 104 12.61 7.28 -22.19
C ALA A 104 11.55 6.93 -21.13
N LEU A 105 11.44 5.63 -20.80
CA LEU A 105 10.60 5.14 -19.71
C LEU A 105 11.45 4.98 -18.45
N VAL A 106 11.04 5.61 -17.36
CA VAL A 106 11.71 5.51 -16.07
C VAL A 106 10.77 4.80 -15.10
N PHE A 107 11.22 3.67 -14.56
CA PHE A 107 10.50 2.92 -13.54
C PHE A 107 11.12 3.21 -12.18
N LEU A 108 10.32 3.73 -11.25
CA LEU A 108 10.75 4.06 -9.89
C LEU A 108 10.04 3.15 -8.89
N ASP A 109 10.82 2.49 -8.04
CA ASP A 109 10.31 1.71 -6.92
C ASP A 109 10.87 2.24 -5.61
N ALA A 110 10.00 2.50 -4.63
CA ALA A 110 10.40 3.02 -3.34
C ALA A 110 10.73 1.87 -2.38
N GLN A 111 12.00 1.70 -2.09
CA GLN A 111 12.46 0.68 -1.14
C GLN A 111 11.83 0.92 0.24
N LYS A 112 11.12 -0.10 0.78
CA LYS A 112 10.49 -0.06 2.11
C LYS A 112 9.62 1.20 2.30
N ALA A 113 8.77 1.52 1.31
CA ALA A 113 8.01 2.76 1.25
C ALA A 113 7.27 3.09 2.56
N PHE A 114 6.61 2.10 3.19
CA PHE A 114 5.87 2.31 4.44
C PHE A 114 6.77 2.55 5.66
N ASN A 115 8.01 2.10 5.64
CA ASN A 115 8.95 2.29 6.75
C ASN A 115 9.69 3.63 6.67
N ASN A 116 9.63 4.30 5.53
CA ASN A 116 10.30 5.57 5.26
C ASN A 116 9.36 6.78 5.30
N LEU A 117 8.09 6.58 5.68
CA LEU A 117 7.15 7.67 5.91
C LEU A 117 7.34 8.19 7.34
N ASN A 118 7.67 9.47 7.46
CA ASN A 118 7.69 10.21 8.73
C ASN A 118 6.32 10.80 9.02
#